data_6e48d08f431a40a6a4713aedaeca8e9f
#
_entry.id   6e48d08f431a40a6a4713aedaeca8e9f
#
_cell.length_a   1.000
_cell.length_b   1.000
_cell.length_c   1.000
_cell.angle_alpha   90.00
_cell.angle_beta   90.00
_cell.angle_gamma   90.00
#
_symmetry.space_group_name_H-M   'P 1'
#
loop_
_entity.id
_entity.type
_entity.pdbx_description
1 polymer ?
#
loop_
_entity_poly.entity_id
_entity_poly.type
_entity_poly.pdbx_seq_one_letter_code
_entity_poly.pdbx_strand_id
1 'polypeptide(L)'
;RSEMPIDTDLETISVRHVDVEFLRSVTTNDIFDFLSYLARERRTQDGSGLGASARARKLSAIKSFFKYLTTRTKLLDENPAQDIEYPRMRRALPKYLTLEESRRLLAAVDGPNRARDYAILMLFLNCGIRRAELVGLNRNDVYNDRIRVTGKGNKERFVYFGETTREALDSYLPERNKIVLDDDRALFGSRDHRRLSVTAVHRLVKKHMLAAGLDPEQYSAHKLRHTAATLMVANGVDLRTVQEVLGHEHLNTTEIYTHIENTE
;
A
#
# COMPACT_ATOMS: atom_id res chain seq x y z
N ARG A 1 -21.13 -8.20 -31.11
CA ARG A 1 -20.85 -6.92 -30.38
C ARG A 1 -22.20 -6.35 -29.97
N SER A 2 -22.73 -6.73 -28.82
CA SER A 2 -23.86 -6.04 -28.21
C SER A 2 -23.25 -4.88 -27.40
N GLU A 3 -23.62 -3.65 -27.75
CA GLU A 3 -23.29 -2.47 -26.96
C GLU A 3 -23.92 -2.62 -25.57
N MET A 4 -23.07 -2.83 -24.56
CA MET A 4 -23.57 -2.82 -23.18
C MET A 4 -23.88 -1.39 -22.75
N PRO A 5 -25.03 -1.16 -22.09
CA PRO A 5 -25.37 0.15 -21.56
C PRO A 5 -24.28 0.65 -20.59
N ILE A 6 -24.01 1.94 -20.59
CA ILE A 6 -22.96 2.61 -19.79
C ILE A 6 -23.12 2.39 -18.28
N ASP A 7 -24.31 2.06 -17.80
CA ASP A 7 -24.67 1.82 -16.39
C ASP A 7 -24.84 0.35 -16.01
N THR A 8 -24.30 -0.59 -16.77
CA THR A 8 -24.41 -2.02 -16.41
C THR A 8 -23.54 -2.30 -15.17
N ASP A 9 -24.17 -2.75 -14.08
CA ASP A 9 -23.47 -3.25 -12.90
C ASP A 9 -22.66 -4.49 -13.29
N LEU A 10 -21.33 -4.39 -13.19
CA LEU A 10 -20.42 -5.46 -13.57
C LEU A 10 -20.65 -6.75 -12.78
N GLU A 11 -21.25 -6.67 -11.58
CA GLU A 11 -21.60 -7.83 -10.76
C GLU A 11 -22.78 -8.63 -11.33
N THR A 12 -23.59 -8.01 -12.20
CA THR A 12 -24.74 -8.67 -12.85
C THR A 12 -24.39 -9.36 -14.16
N ILE A 13 -23.17 -9.13 -14.69
CA ILE A 13 -22.75 -9.72 -15.96
C ILE A 13 -22.38 -11.20 -15.77
N SER A 14 -23.16 -12.09 -16.38
CA SER A 14 -22.82 -13.50 -16.42
C SER A 14 -21.65 -13.76 -17.37
N VAL A 15 -20.58 -14.32 -16.84
CA VAL A 15 -19.41 -14.78 -17.62
C VAL A 15 -19.48 -16.29 -17.95
N ARG A 16 -20.61 -16.95 -17.72
CA ARG A 16 -20.78 -18.40 -17.93
C ARG A 16 -20.65 -18.83 -19.39
N HIS A 17 -20.83 -17.90 -20.33
CA HIS A 17 -20.66 -18.11 -21.75
C HIS A 17 -19.23 -17.89 -22.26
N VAL A 18 -18.33 -17.45 -21.40
CA VAL A 18 -16.92 -17.25 -21.75
C VAL A 18 -16.21 -18.59 -21.67
N ASP A 19 -16.08 -19.24 -22.80
CA ASP A 19 -15.37 -20.50 -23.00
C ASP A 19 -13.96 -20.24 -23.59
N VAL A 20 -13.25 -21.33 -23.91
CA VAL A 20 -11.90 -21.24 -24.49
C VAL A 20 -11.96 -20.70 -25.92
N GLU A 21 -13.02 -21.00 -26.68
CA GLU A 21 -13.24 -20.49 -28.04
C GLU A 21 -13.38 -18.98 -28.04
N PHE A 22 -14.18 -18.46 -27.12
CA PHE A 22 -14.30 -17.01 -26.92
C PHE A 22 -12.93 -16.38 -26.59
N LEU A 23 -12.15 -17.00 -25.69
CA LEU A 23 -10.82 -16.48 -25.33
C LEU A 23 -9.84 -16.52 -26.51
N ARG A 24 -9.94 -17.52 -27.40
CA ARG A 24 -9.17 -17.59 -28.65
C ARG A 24 -9.54 -16.51 -29.65
N SER A 25 -10.79 -16.06 -29.64
CA SER A 25 -11.26 -14.99 -30.53
C SER A 25 -10.80 -13.59 -30.10
N VAL A 26 -10.28 -13.41 -28.87
CA VAL A 26 -9.81 -12.12 -28.38
C VAL A 26 -8.53 -11.72 -29.10
N THR A 27 -8.59 -10.57 -29.76
CA THR A 27 -7.47 -10.01 -30.51
C THR A 27 -6.76 -8.89 -29.74
N THR A 28 -5.58 -8.52 -30.21
CA THR A 28 -4.87 -7.32 -29.73
C THR A 28 -5.72 -6.06 -29.86
N ASN A 29 -6.52 -5.94 -30.94
CA ASN A 29 -7.39 -4.80 -31.17
C ASN A 29 -8.52 -4.72 -30.13
N ASP A 30 -9.12 -5.84 -29.73
CA ASP A 30 -10.15 -5.84 -28.68
C ASP A 30 -9.60 -5.30 -27.35
N ILE A 31 -8.32 -5.62 -27.04
CA ILE A 31 -7.66 -5.10 -25.85
C ILE A 31 -7.37 -3.60 -26.00
N PHE A 32 -6.96 -3.11 -27.16
CA PHE A 32 -6.80 -1.68 -27.44
C PHE A 32 -8.13 -0.93 -27.34
N ASP A 33 -9.22 -1.46 -27.89
CA ASP A 33 -10.55 -0.89 -27.77
C ASP A 33 -11.00 -0.80 -26.32
N PHE A 34 -10.77 -1.85 -25.54
CA PHE A 34 -11.04 -1.84 -24.10
C PHE A 34 -10.22 -0.78 -23.34
N LEU A 35 -8.92 -0.65 -23.63
CA LEU A 35 -8.09 0.38 -23.00
C LEU A 35 -8.50 1.79 -23.40
N SER A 36 -8.96 1.98 -24.64
CA SER A 36 -9.51 3.24 -25.16
C SER A 36 -10.83 3.60 -24.50
N TYR A 37 -11.73 2.63 -24.36
CA TYR A 37 -12.96 2.77 -23.58
C TYR A 37 -12.68 3.21 -22.14
N LEU A 38 -11.75 2.55 -21.46
CA LEU A 38 -11.34 2.93 -20.10
C LEU A 38 -10.78 4.35 -20.02
N ALA A 39 -10.12 4.83 -21.08
CA ALA A 39 -9.51 6.14 -21.11
C ALA A 39 -10.52 7.28 -21.36
N ARG A 40 -11.56 7.03 -22.14
CA ARG A 40 -12.43 8.07 -22.69
C ARG A 40 -13.87 8.00 -22.21
N GLU A 41 -14.42 6.79 -22.09
CA GLU A 41 -15.86 6.58 -21.91
C GLU A 41 -16.22 6.19 -20.49
N ARG A 42 -15.36 5.41 -19.82
CA ARG A 42 -15.60 5.03 -18.43
C ARG A 42 -15.42 6.23 -17.52
N ARG A 43 -16.52 6.81 -17.08
CA ARG A 43 -16.51 7.94 -16.15
C ARG A 43 -16.11 7.50 -14.75
N THR A 44 -15.22 8.26 -14.14
CA THR A 44 -14.89 8.22 -12.71
C THR A 44 -15.82 9.20 -11.97
N GLN A 45 -15.77 9.24 -10.66
CA GLN A 45 -16.63 10.14 -9.86
C GLN A 45 -16.44 11.63 -10.22
N ASP A 46 -15.28 12.01 -10.73
CA ASP A 46 -14.96 13.36 -11.23
C ASP A 46 -15.30 13.58 -12.71
N GLY A 47 -15.93 12.60 -13.37
CA GLY A 47 -16.34 12.67 -14.77
C GLY A 47 -15.24 12.41 -15.79
N SER A 48 -14.00 12.18 -15.37
CA SER A 48 -12.87 11.85 -16.24
C SER A 48 -12.80 10.36 -16.56
N GLY A 49 -12.07 9.97 -17.62
CA GLY A 49 -11.71 8.58 -17.86
C GLY A 49 -10.67 8.05 -16.87
N LEU A 50 -10.44 6.75 -16.87
CA LEU A 50 -9.42 6.14 -16.00
C LEU A 50 -8.01 6.66 -16.32
N GLY A 51 -7.31 7.12 -15.29
CA GLY A 51 -5.93 7.60 -15.39
C GLY A 51 -4.95 6.52 -15.87
N ALA A 52 -3.78 6.94 -16.38
CA ALA A 52 -2.76 6.05 -16.95
C ALA A 52 -2.33 4.92 -15.99
N SER A 53 -2.18 5.20 -14.70
CA SER A 53 -1.81 4.20 -13.68
C SER A 53 -2.87 3.11 -13.50
N ALA A 54 -4.16 3.48 -13.50
CA ALA A 54 -5.26 2.53 -13.38
C ALA A 54 -5.36 1.65 -14.65
N ARG A 55 -5.19 2.24 -15.84
CA ARG A 55 -5.15 1.51 -17.11
C ARG A 55 -3.95 0.56 -17.18
N ALA A 56 -2.77 0.99 -16.75
CA ALA A 56 -1.58 0.16 -16.69
C ALA A 56 -1.79 -1.08 -15.79
N ARG A 57 -2.45 -0.90 -14.64
CA ARG A 57 -2.79 -2.02 -13.75
C ARG A 57 -3.73 -3.02 -14.41
N LYS A 58 -4.75 -2.55 -15.12
CA LYS A 58 -5.67 -3.43 -15.86
C LYS A 58 -4.96 -4.17 -16.99
N LEU A 59 -4.12 -3.47 -17.75
CA LEU A 59 -3.29 -4.11 -18.79
C LEU A 59 -2.35 -5.17 -18.19
N SER A 60 -1.73 -4.89 -17.03
CA SER A 60 -0.89 -5.88 -16.34
C SER A 60 -1.67 -7.15 -15.97
N ALA A 61 -2.91 -7.00 -15.49
CA ALA A 61 -3.78 -8.15 -15.20
C ALA A 61 -4.11 -8.94 -16.47
N ILE A 62 -4.47 -8.26 -17.56
CA ILE A 62 -4.78 -8.89 -18.86
C ILE A 62 -3.54 -9.64 -19.38
N LYS A 63 -2.37 -8.98 -19.39
CA LYS A 63 -1.10 -9.63 -19.80
C LYS A 63 -0.80 -10.88 -18.97
N SER A 64 -0.96 -10.80 -17.66
CA SER A 64 -0.70 -11.93 -16.76
C SER A 64 -1.68 -13.07 -17.00
N PHE A 65 -2.95 -12.77 -17.24
CA PHE A 65 -3.99 -13.75 -17.53
C PHE A 65 -3.69 -14.50 -18.84
N PHE A 66 -3.49 -13.79 -19.94
CA PHE A 66 -3.17 -14.42 -21.23
C PHE A 66 -1.82 -15.13 -21.21
N LYS A 67 -0.82 -14.60 -20.51
CA LYS A 67 0.43 -15.31 -20.29
C LYS A 67 0.22 -16.64 -19.55
N TYR A 68 -0.64 -16.68 -18.54
CA TYR A 68 -0.97 -17.93 -17.84
C TYR A 68 -1.62 -18.94 -18.79
N LEU A 69 -2.58 -18.49 -19.63
CA LEU A 69 -3.28 -19.35 -20.60
C LEU A 69 -2.33 -19.92 -21.66
N THR A 70 -1.32 -19.17 -22.09
CA THR A 70 -0.38 -19.62 -23.13
C THR A 70 0.77 -20.45 -22.55
N THR A 71 1.33 -20.04 -21.37
CA THR A 71 2.57 -20.67 -20.88
C THR A 71 2.34 -21.80 -19.88
N ARG A 72 1.26 -21.72 -19.08
CA ARG A 72 0.98 -22.69 -18.01
C ARG A 72 -0.06 -23.72 -18.40
N THR A 73 -1.22 -23.28 -18.90
CA THR A 73 -2.31 -24.18 -19.26
C THR A 73 -2.23 -24.65 -20.70
N LYS A 74 -1.51 -23.92 -21.57
CA LYS A 74 -1.42 -24.18 -23.02
C LYS A 74 -2.78 -24.25 -23.71
N LEU A 75 -3.76 -23.53 -23.20
CA LEU A 75 -5.11 -23.42 -23.78
C LEU A 75 -5.16 -22.47 -24.98
N LEU A 76 -4.19 -21.58 -25.07
CA LEU A 76 -3.98 -20.65 -26.19
C LEU A 76 -2.56 -20.79 -26.73
N ASP A 77 -2.41 -20.63 -28.04
CA ASP A 77 -1.12 -20.68 -28.71
C ASP A 77 -0.36 -19.37 -28.61
N GLU A 78 -1.09 -18.23 -28.65
CA GLU A 78 -0.52 -16.88 -28.62
C GLU A 78 -1.16 -16.01 -27.52
N ASN A 79 -0.38 -15.04 -27.06
CA ASN A 79 -0.84 -14.05 -26.08
C ASN A 79 -1.18 -12.72 -26.79
N PRO A 80 -2.45 -12.39 -26.99
CA PRO A 80 -2.88 -11.17 -27.73
C PRO A 80 -2.45 -9.87 -27.02
N ALA A 81 -2.07 -9.92 -25.74
CA ALA A 81 -1.62 -8.77 -25.00
C ALA A 81 -0.09 -8.61 -24.95
N GLN A 82 0.69 -9.52 -25.54
CA GLN A 82 2.14 -9.59 -25.34
C GLN A 82 2.83 -8.27 -25.69
N ASP A 83 2.56 -7.72 -26.86
CA ASP A 83 3.30 -6.58 -27.43
C ASP A 83 2.62 -5.22 -27.15
N ILE A 84 1.52 -5.22 -26.36
CA ILE A 84 0.85 -3.97 -26.01
C ILE A 84 1.71 -3.18 -25.01
N GLU A 85 2.09 -1.97 -25.39
CA GLU A 85 2.85 -1.08 -24.52
C GLU A 85 2.01 -0.54 -23.36
N TYR A 86 2.66 -0.37 -22.21
CA TYR A 86 2.01 0.28 -21.07
C TYR A 86 1.77 1.77 -21.34
N PRO A 87 0.64 2.32 -20.87
CA PRO A 87 0.42 3.76 -20.95
C PRO A 87 1.57 4.53 -20.33
N ARG A 88 2.04 5.57 -21.03
CA ARG A 88 3.10 6.44 -20.49
C ARG A 88 2.60 7.10 -19.19
N MET A 89 3.31 6.84 -18.12
CA MET A 89 3.05 7.46 -16.82
C MET A 89 4.01 8.63 -16.61
N ARG A 90 3.48 9.78 -16.24
CA ARG A 90 4.35 10.84 -15.69
C ARG A 90 4.82 10.37 -14.32
N ARG A 91 6.12 10.14 -14.17
CA ARG A 91 6.72 9.87 -12.86
C ARG A 91 6.69 11.18 -12.08
N ALA A 92 5.68 11.36 -11.24
CA ALA A 92 5.76 12.41 -10.22
C ALA A 92 6.79 11.99 -9.18
N LEU A 93 7.61 12.94 -8.71
CA LEU A 93 8.52 12.68 -7.59
C LEU A 93 7.71 12.17 -6.39
N PRO A 94 8.21 11.15 -5.68
CA PRO A 94 7.51 10.63 -4.51
C PRO A 94 7.38 11.75 -3.46
N LYS A 95 6.15 12.06 -3.05
CA LYS A 95 5.91 12.97 -1.94
C LYS A 95 6.10 12.22 -0.62
N TYR A 96 6.95 12.75 0.24
CA TYR A 96 7.20 12.30 1.60
C TYR A 96 7.08 13.49 2.56
N LEU A 97 6.91 13.23 3.84
CA LEU A 97 6.88 14.27 4.86
C LEU A 97 8.30 14.75 5.16
N THR A 98 8.49 16.04 5.27
CA THR A 98 9.68 16.60 5.88
C THR A 98 9.76 16.22 7.37
N LEU A 99 10.92 16.42 7.99
CA LEU A 99 11.07 16.19 9.44
C LEU A 99 10.10 17.07 10.24
N GLU A 100 9.92 18.32 9.83
CA GLU A 100 9.00 19.26 10.47
C GLU A 100 7.54 18.83 10.32
N GLU A 101 7.13 18.39 9.13
CA GLU A 101 5.79 17.85 8.90
C GLU A 101 5.55 16.56 9.70
N SER A 102 6.57 15.71 9.83
CA SER A 102 6.49 14.50 10.66
C SER A 102 6.32 14.84 12.14
N ARG A 103 7.01 15.87 12.64
CA ARG A 103 6.85 16.38 14.01
C ARG A 103 5.46 16.97 14.22
N ARG A 104 4.94 17.78 13.27
CA ARG A 104 3.57 18.31 13.34
C ARG A 104 2.54 17.22 13.36
N LEU A 105 2.72 16.17 12.53
CA LEU A 105 1.82 15.01 12.53
C LEU A 105 1.77 14.34 13.89
N LEU A 106 2.90 14.09 14.53
CA LEU A 106 2.96 13.45 15.84
C LEU A 106 2.39 14.37 16.95
N ALA A 107 2.64 15.68 16.88
CA ALA A 107 2.10 16.66 17.83
C ALA A 107 0.57 16.81 17.73
N ALA A 108 0.00 16.58 16.56
CA ALA A 108 -1.44 16.67 16.31
C ALA A 108 -2.24 15.43 16.75
N VAL A 109 -1.56 14.42 17.32
CA VAL A 109 -2.25 13.20 17.78
C VAL A 109 -3.01 13.51 19.08
N ASP A 110 -4.33 13.40 19.00
CA ASP A 110 -5.23 13.69 20.12
C ASP A 110 -6.44 12.73 20.16
N GLY A 111 -7.17 12.79 21.29
CA GLY A 111 -8.41 12.05 21.51
C GLY A 111 -8.23 10.78 22.36
N PRO A 112 -9.30 10.00 22.55
CA PRO A 112 -9.36 8.90 23.53
C PRO A 112 -8.42 7.74 23.24
N ASN A 113 -7.88 7.65 22.02
CA ASN A 113 -6.92 6.61 21.64
C ASN A 113 -5.52 7.20 21.36
N ARG A 114 -5.18 8.33 21.98
CA ARG A 114 -3.95 9.09 21.73
C ARG A 114 -2.71 8.20 21.83
N ALA A 115 -2.54 7.46 22.91
CA ALA A 115 -1.34 6.63 23.10
C ALA A 115 -1.22 5.55 22.00
N ARG A 116 -2.33 4.89 21.64
CA ARG A 116 -2.37 3.92 20.54
C ARG A 116 -1.99 4.54 19.20
N ASP A 117 -2.67 5.65 18.86
CA ASP A 117 -2.52 6.30 17.55
C ASP A 117 -1.11 6.88 17.40
N TYR A 118 -0.54 7.41 18.48
CA TYR A 118 0.83 7.89 18.54
C TYR A 118 1.84 6.75 18.34
N ALA A 119 1.70 5.64 19.04
CA ALA A 119 2.57 4.46 18.87
C ALA A 119 2.51 3.92 17.42
N ILE A 120 1.33 3.90 16.80
CA ILE A 120 1.15 3.50 15.40
C ILE A 120 1.92 4.42 14.45
N LEU A 121 1.81 5.74 14.61
CA LEU A 121 2.51 6.70 13.77
C LEU A 121 4.02 6.66 13.99
N MET A 122 4.49 6.48 15.23
CA MET A 122 5.92 6.27 15.53
C MET A 122 6.47 5.03 14.83
N LEU A 123 5.74 3.91 14.84
CA LEU A 123 6.16 2.71 14.12
C LEU A 123 6.22 2.91 12.59
N PHE A 124 5.31 3.70 12.02
CA PHE A 124 5.40 4.03 10.60
C PHE A 124 6.58 4.93 10.27
N LEU A 125 6.83 5.96 11.06
CA LEU A 125 7.85 6.98 10.79
C LEU A 125 9.27 6.52 11.14
N ASN A 126 9.45 5.74 12.21
CA ASN A 126 10.76 5.29 12.65
C ASN A 126 11.13 3.89 12.14
N CYS A 127 10.15 2.99 12.04
CA CYS A 127 10.39 1.60 11.63
C CYS A 127 10.01 1.33 10.17
N GLY A 128 9.26 2.21 9.54
CA GLY A 128 8.86 2.06 8.14
C GLY A 128 8.07 0.76 7.85
N ILE A 129 7.36 0.20 8.82
CA ILE A 129 6.63 -1.07 8.66
C ILE A 129 5.44 -0.92 7.68
N ARG A 130 5.04 -2.04 7.06
CA ARG A 130 3.87 -2.05 6.18
C ARG A 130 2.57 -2.06 6.99
N ARG A 131 1.48 -1.52 6.44
CA ARG A 131 0.15 -1.56 7.10
C ARG A 131 -0.28 -2.96 7.50
N ALA A 132 -0.06 -3.94 6.64
CA ALA A 132 -0.39 -5.34 6.92
C ALA A 132 0.46 -5.90 8.07
N GLU A 133 1.74 -5.54 8.11
CA GLU A 133 2.66 -5.91 9.20
C GLU A 133 2.21 -5.28 10.52
N LEU A 134 1.85 -3.98 10.53
CA LEU A 134 1.34 -3.29 11.72
C LEU A 134 0.11 -3.98 12.31
N VAL A 135 -0.91 -4.26 11.49
CA VAL A 135 -2.15 -4.88 11.98
C VAL A 135 -1.94 -6.33 12.39
N GLY A 136 -0.91 -7.00 11.84
CA GLY A 136 -0.51 -8.36 12.18
C GLY A 136 0.23 -8.47 13.51
N LEU A 137 0.76 -7.37 14.07
CA LEU A 137 1.54 -7.41 15.31
C LEU A 137 0.73 -7.95 16.48
N ASN A 138 1.40 -8.80 17.25
CA ASN A 138 0.90 -9.32 18.53
C ASN A 138 1.66 -8.67 19.70
N ARG A 139 1.10 -8.75 20.88
CA ARG A 139 1.73 -8.25 22.12
C ARG A 139 3.13 -8.86 22.34
N ASN A 140 3.27 -10.16 22.05
CA ASN A 140 4.52 -10.89 22.22
C ASN A 140 5.53 -10.65 21.08
N ASP A 141 5.19 -9.83 20.09
CA ASP A 141 6.11 -9.43 19.03
C ASP A 141 6.91 -8.16 19.39
N VAL A 142 6.59 -7.53 20.53
CA VAL A 142 7.26 -6.32 21.02
C VAL A 142 8.35 -6.72 22.02
N TYR A 143 9.60 -6.44 21.66
CA TYR A 143 10.78 -6.60 22.50
C TYR A 143 11.28 -5.23 22.97
N ASN A 144 12.32 -5.21 23.76
CA ASN A 144 12.84 -3.97 24.33
C ASN A 144 13.32 -2.94 23.28
N ASP A 145 14.03 -3.40 22.25
CA ASP A 145 14.70 -2.60 21.23
C ASP A 145 14.22 -2.87 19.81
N ARG A 146 13.26 -3.78 19.64
CA ARG A 146 12.82 -4.27 18.33
C ARG A 146 11.41 -4.84 18.34
N ILE A 147 10.80 -4.93 17.17
CA ILE A 147 9.57 -5.70 16.94
C ILE A 147 9.84 -6.82 15.94
N ARG A 148 9.15 -7.93 16.11
CA ARG A 148 9.09 -8.99 15.12
C ARG A 148 7.91 -8.74 14.18
N VAL A 149 8.17 -8.62 12.89
CA VAL A 149 7.14 -8.44 11.86
C VAL A 149 7.11 -9.63 10.91
N THR A 150 5.91 -10.04 10.53
CA THR A 150 5.69 -11.12 9.55
C THR A 150 5.29 -10.50 8.21
N GLY A 151 6.12 -10.72 7.18
CA GLY A 151 5.95 -10.21 5.84
C GLY A 151 5.24 -11.17 4.89
N LYS A 152 5.31 -10.87 3.59
CA LYS A 152 4.76 -11.72 2.52
C LYS A 152 5.42 -13.11 2.55
N GLY A 153 4.61 -14.15 2.41
CA GLY A 153 5.09 -15.54 2.45
C GLY A 153 5.45 -16.03 3.85
N ASN A 154 4.89 -15.41 4.89
CA ASN A 154 5.12 -15.76 6.30
C ASN A 154 6.60 -15.63 6.74
N LYS A 155 7.38 -14.78 6.06
CA LYS A 155 8.77 -14.51 6.42
C LYS A 155 8.81 -13.52 7.58
N GLU A 156 9.46 -13.92 8.67
CA GLU A 156 9.66 -13.08 9.85
C GLU A 156 10.97 -12.29 9.74
N ARG A 157 10.96 -11.06 10.26
CA ARG A 157 12.16 -10.27 10.48
C ARG A 157 12.02 -9.39 11.72
N PHE A 158 13.14 -9.01 12.31
CA PHE A 158 13.18 -7.99 13.34
C PHE A 158 13.36 -6.60 12.72
N VAL A 159 12.64 -5.63 13.28
CA VAL A 159 12.81 -4.20 12.97
C VAL A 159 13.18 -3.51 14.28
N TYR A 160 14.36 -2.93 14.31
CA TYR A 160 14.91 -2.23 15.47
C TYR A 160 14.37 -0.81 15.55
N PHE A 161 14.27 -0.27 16.75
CA PHE A 161 13.84 1.10 17.00
C PHE A 161 14.56 1.70 18.20
N GLY A 162 14.60 3.05 18.26
CA GLY A 162 15.21 3.79 19.34
C GLY A 162 14.24 4.06 20.50
N GLU A 163 14.77 4.76 21.49
CA GLU A 163 14.11 5.08 22.77
C GLU A 163 12.75 5.76 22.59
N THR A 164 12.65 6.75 21.69
CA THR A 164 11.38 7.47 21.46
C THR A 164 10.24 6.56 21.00
N THR A 165 10.52 5.52 20.21
CA THR A 165 9.52 4.52 19.81
C THR A 165 9.21 3.58 20.97
N ARG A 166 10.21 3.25 21.78
CA ARG A 166 10.04 2.48 23.02
C ARG A 166 9.08 3.19 23.96
N GLU A 167 9.34 4.47 24.26
CA GLU A 167 8.47 5.29 25.12
C GLU A 167 7.02 5.37 24.61
N ALA A 168 6.85 5.51 23.29
CA ALA A 168 5.51 5.50 22.68
C ALA A 168 4.78 4.17 22.91
N LEU A 169 5.48 3.05 22.78
CA LEU A 169 4.92 1.71 23.05
C LEU A 169 4.66 1.52 24.54
N ASP A 170 5.55 1.95 25.43
CA ASP A 170 5.40 1.86 26.88
C ASP A 170 4.25 2.71 27.40
N SER A 171 3.98 3.84 26.77
CA SER A 171 2.79 4.65 27.05
C SER A 171 1.49 3.95 26.65
N TYR A 172 1.51 3.18 25.55
CA TYR A 172 0.33 2.50 25.04
C TYR A 172 0.05 1.13 25.71
N LEU A 173 1.08 0.34 25.99
CA LEU A 173 0.92 -1.03 26.48
C LEU A 173 0.08 -1.17 27.76
N PRO A 174 0.19 -0.27 28.77
CA PRO A 174 -0.68 -0.29 29.95
C PRO A 174 -2.16 -0.09 29.61
N GLU A 175 -2.48 0.79 28.63
CA GLU A 175 -3.85 1.00 28.16
C GLU A 175 -4.35 -0.25 27.41
N ARG A 176 -3.50 -0.82 26.53
CA ARG A 176 -3.84 -2.04 25.81
C ARG A 176 -4.14 -3.22 26.75
N ASN A 177 -3.43 -3.36 27.84
CA ASN A 177 -3.60 -4.43 28.79
C ASN A 177 -4.95 -4.39 29.55
N LYS A 178 -5.62 -3.23 29.56
CA LYS A 178 -6.95 -3.05 30.14
C LYS A 178 -8.09 -3.42 29.19
N ILE A 179 -7.79 -3.63 27.90
CA ILE A 179 -8.80 -3.88 26.87
C ILE A 179 -8.80 -5.37 26.54
N VAL A 180 -9.96 -6.00 26.68
CA VAL A 180 -10.20 -7.37 26.19
C VAL A 180 -10.59 -7.29 24.72
N LEU A 181 -9.91 -8.06 23.87
CA LEU A 181 -10.20 -8.17 22.43
C LEU A 181 -10.61 -9.61 22.10
N ASP A 182 -11.41 -9.77 21.04
CA ASP A 182 -11.75 -11.10 20.49
C ASP A 182 -10.45 -11.90 20.13
N ASP A 183 -9.45 -11.21 19.57
CA ASP A 183 -8.07 -11.73 19.45
C ASP A 183 -7.17 -11.01 20.46
N ASP A 184 -7.08 -11.54 21.67
CA ASP A 184 -6.32 -10.90 22.76
C ASP A 184 -4.80 -10.88 22.51
N ARG A 185 -4.30 -11.64 21.55
CA ARG A 185 -2.90 -11.55 21.11
C ARG A 185 -2.60 -10.23 20.38
N ALA A 186 -3.60 -9.63 19.71
CA ALA A 186 -3.40 -8.44 18.91
C ALA A 186 -2.75 -7.30 19.70
N LEU A 187 -1.71 -6.68 19.16
CA LEU A 187 -1.10 -5.49 19.77
C LEU A 187 -2.06 -4.31 19.69
N PHE A 188 -2.66 -4.05 18.52
CA PHE A 188 -3.54 -2.91 18.30
C PHE A 188 -5.01 -3.33 18.17
N GLY A 189 -5.86 -2.75 19.00
CA GLY A 189 -7.30 -2.99 19.04
C GLY A 189 -8.13 -1.85 18.46
N SER A 190 -9.32 -2.21 17.96
CA SER A 190 -10.40 -1.27 17.58
C SER A 190 -11.35 -1.02 18.76
N ARG A 191 -12.26 -0.03 18.59
CA ARG A 191 -13.37 0.20 19.55
C ARG A 191 -14.33 -0.98 19.69
N ASP A 192 -14.45 -1.78 18.62
CA ASP A 192 -15.36 -2.93 18.57
C ASP A 192 -14.72 -4.20 19.15
N HIS A 193 -13.73 -4.05 20.02
CA HIS A 193 -12.99 -5.14 20.67
C HIS A 193 -12.35 -6.15 19.73
N ARG A 194 -11.99 -5.72 18.51
CA ARG A 194 -11.34 -6.55 17.49
C ARG A 194 -9.94 -6.05 17.20
N ARG A 195 -9.13 -6.91 16.61
CA ARG A 195 -7.86 -6.51 16.01
C ARG A 195 -8.07 -5.34 15.04
N LEU A 196 -7.19 -4.34 15.09
CA LEU A 196 -7.28 -3.17 14.23
C LEU A 196 -7.15 -3.59 12.76
N SER A 197 -8.06 -3.12 11.90
CA SER A 197 -8.04 -3.45 10.48
C SER A 197 -7.16 -2.49 9.65
N VAL A 198 -6.72 -2.94 8.48
CA VAL A 198 -5.96 -2.12 7.51
C VAL A 198 -6.75 -0.85 7.13
N THR A 199 -8.08 -0.96 6.99
CA THR A 199 -8.96 0.18 6.71
C THR A 199 -9.03 1.15 7.88
N ALA A 200 -9.08 0.65 9.13
CA ALA A 200 -9.08 1.50 10.31
C ALA A 200 -7.75 2.26 10.46
N VAL A 201 -6.60 1.61 10.18
CA VAL A 201 -5.29 2.27 10.12
C VAL A 201 -5.26 3.37 9.06
N HIS A 202 -5.83 3.12 7.88
CA HIS A 202 -5.90 4.14 6.83
C HIS A 202 -6.69 5.37 7.28
N ARG A 203 -7.88 5.16 7.90
CA ARG A 203 -8.71 6.25 8.45
C ARG A 203 -8.01 7.02 9.57
N LEU A 204 -7.30 6.30 10.45
CA LEU A 204 -6.50 6.88 11.53
C LEU A 204 -5.42 7.83 10.96
N VAL A 205 -4.63 7.36 9.99
CA VAL A 205 -3.59 8.18 9.36
C VAL A 205 -4.20 9.42 8.71
N LYS A 206 -5.28 9.29 7.93
CA LYS A 206 -5.96 10.44 7.31
C LYS A 206 -6.48 11.45 8.35
N LYS A 207 -7.07 10.97 9.44
CA LYS A 207 -7.56 11.82 10.56
C LYS A 207 -6.44 12.69 11.11
N HIS A 208 -5.29 12.09 11.44
CA HIS A 208 -4.19 12.83 12.05
C HIS A 208 -3.43 13.69 11.04
N MET A 209 -3.36 13.31 9.76
CA MET A 209 -2.88 14.20 8.69
C MET A 209 -3.71 15.49 8.63
N LEU A 210 -5.02 15.37 8.61
CA LEU A 210 -5.92 16.51 8.59
C LEU A 210 -5.73 17.40 9.84
N ALA A 211 -5.65 16.79 11.03
CA ALA A 211 -5.42 17.51 12.28
C ALA A 211 -4.07 18.26 12.30
N ALA A 212 -3.05 17.74 11.61
CA ALA A 212 -1.75 18.36 11.45
C ALA A 212 -1.72 19.46 10.36
N GLY A 213 -2.83 19.75 9.69
CA GLY A 213 -2.88 20.67 8.55
C GLY A 213 -2.16 20.14 7.30
N LEU A 214 -2.06 18.81 7.16
CA LEU A 214 -1.49 18.12 6.01
C LEU A 214 -2.62 17.59 5.12
N ASP A 215 -2.39 17.56 3.79
CA ASP A 215 -3.37 17.05 2.85
C ASP A 215 -3.50 15.51 2.94
N PRO A 216 -4.62 14.97 3.44
CA PRO A 216 -4.80 13.54 3.64
C PRO A 216 -4.88 12.75 2.32
N GLU A 217 -5.12 13.39 1.18
CA GLU A 217 -5.12 12.73 -0.12
C GLU A 217 -3.70 12.57 -0.68
N GLN A 218 -2.79 13.44 -0.28
CA GLN A 218 -1.39 13.36 -0.67
C GLN A 218 -0.61 12.33 0.15
N TYR A 219 -1.02 12.05 1.40
CA TYR A 219 -0.28 11.21 2.33
C TYR A 219 -1.09 9.99 2.80
N SER A 220 -0.43 8.86 2.88
CA SER A 220 -0.99 7.59 3.33
C SER A 220 0.04 6.83 4.17
N ALA A 221 -0.37 5.78 4.86
CA ALA A 221 0.57 4.93 5.61
C ALA A 221 1.72 4.37 4.73
N HIS A 222 1.49 4.15 3.44
CA HIS A 222 2.56 3.77 2.52
C HIS A 222 3.57 4.91 2.31
N LYS A 223 3.08 6.15 2.23
CA LYS A 223 3.95 7.33 2.12
C LYS A 223 4.68 7.65 3.43
N LEU A 224 4.11 7.32 4.60
CA LEU A 224 4.84 7.39 5.87
C LEU A 224 6.04 6.42 5.89
N ARG A 225 5.89 5.24 5.33
CA ARG A 225 7.02 4.32 5.13
C ARG A 225 8.07 4.90 4.16
N HIS A 226 7.66 5.58 3.09
CA HIS A 226 8.58 6.32 2.22
C HIS A 226 9.28 7.46 2.97
N THR A 227 8.55 8.18 3.82
CA THR A 227 9.12 9.20 4.71
C THR A 227 10.21 8.60 5.61
N ALA A 228 9.93 7.48 6.27
CA ALA A 228 10.91 6.78 7.10
C ALA A 228 12.19 6.46 6.31
N ALA A 229 12.05 5.87 5.13
CA ALA A 229 13.19 5.55 4.27
C ALA A 229 14.00 6.79 3.87
N THR A 230 13.32 7.85 3.43
CA THR A 230 13.96 9.10 3.01
C THR A 230 14.69 9.78 4.16
N LEU A 231 14.07 9.83 5.35
CA LEU A 231 14.69 10.41 6.53
C LEU A 231 15.89 9.58 7.02
N MET A 232 15.86 8.25 6.88
CA MET A 232 17.02 7.41 7.19
C MET A 232 18.20 7.73 6.27
N VAL A 233 17.97 7.81 4.94
CA VAL A 233 19.01 8.18 3.96
C VAL A 233 19.53 9.59 4.23
N ALA A 234 18.65 10.56 4.43
CA ALA A 234 19.02 11.94 4.72
C ALA A 234 19.84 12.10 6.03
N ASN A 235 19.74 11.14 6.95
CA ASN A 235 20.56 11.06 8.16
C ASN A 235 21.80 10.17 7.99
N GLY A 236 22.21 9.85 6.77
CA GLY A 236 23.44 9.13 6.48
C GLY A 236 23.37 7.62 6.65
N VAL A 237 22.18 7.02 6.79
CA VAL A 237 22.04 5.56 6.79
C VAL A 237 22.21 5.07 5.36
N ASP A 238 23.14 4.14 5.14
CA ASP A 238 23.39 3.59 3.82
C ASP A 238 22.16 2.87 3.26
N LEU A 239 22.04 2.90 1.92
CA LEU A 239 20.87 2.42 1.22
C LEU A 239 20.58 0.93 1.44
N ARG A 240 21.64 0.11 1.61
CA ARG A 240 21.52 -1.32 1.86
C ARG A 240 20.90 -1.58 3.24
N THR A 241 21.35 -0.87 4.26
CA THR A 241 20.77 -0.93 5.60
C THR A 241 19.30 -0.50 5.58
N VAL A 242 18.95 0.57 4.86
CA VAL A 242 17.54 0.99 4.69
C VAL A 242 16.72 -0.11 4.01
N GLN A 243 17.25 -0.80 3.01
CA GLN A 243 16.57 -1.93 2.36
C GLN A 243 16.32 -3.09 3.31
N GLU A 244 17.31 -3.44 4.11
CA GLU A 244 17.23 -4.53 5.10
C GLU A 244 16.16 -4.22 6.16
N VAL A 245 16.18 -3.01 6.74
CA VAL A 245 15.19 -2.53 7.73
C VAL A 245 13.78 -2.57 7.15
N LEU A 246 13.61 -2.11 5.92
CA LEU A 246 12.32 -2.09 5.26
C LEU A 246 11.89 -3.47 4.74
N GLY A 247 12.79 -4.44 4.58
CA GLY A 247 12.50 -5.77 4.03
C GLY A 247 12.08 -5.68 2.55
N HIS A 248 12.90 -5.03 1.72
CA HIS A 248 12.72 -4.99 0.27
C HIS A 248 13.37 -6.22 -0.36
N GLU A 249 12.59 -7.05 -1.06
CA GLU A 249 13.09 -8.23 -1.79
C GLU A 249 13.72 -7.87 -3.16
N HIS A 250 13.53 -6.64 -3.67
CA HIS A 250 13.99 -6.21 -4.99
C HIS A 250 14.67 -4.84 -4.97
N LEU A 251 15.82 -4.73 -5.63
CA LEU A 251 16.62 -3.52 -5.81
C LEU A 251 15.83 -2.35 -6.44
N ASN A 252 14.92 -2.65 -7.38
CA ASN A 252 14.20 -1.62 -8.16
C ASN A 252 13.27 -0.70 -7.32
N THR A 253 12.94 -1.07 -6.09
CA THR A 253 12.10 -0.21 -5.21
C THR A 253 12.92 0.86 -4.49
N THR A 254 14.22 0.75 -4.47
CA THR A 254 15.10 1.62 -3.69
C THR A 254 15.82 2.64 -4.57
N GLU A 255 15.89 2.45 -5.90
CA GLU A 255 16.43 3.43 -6.86
C GLU A 255 15.77 4.82 -6.75
N ILE A 256 14.54 4.88 -6.22
CA ILE A 256 13.80 6.13 -6.01
C ILE A 256 14.50 7.02 -4.97
N TYR A 257 15.28 6.46 -4.06
CA TYR A 257 15.93 7.21 -2.97
C TYR A 257 17.30 7.78 -3.36
N THR A 258 17.96 7.23 -4.39
CA THR A 258 19.25 7.73 -4.91
C THR A 258 19.15 9.11 -5.57
N HIS A 259 17.95 9.54 -6.00
CA HIS A 259 17.74 10.88 -6.55
C HIS A 259 17.78 12.01 -5.50
N ILE A 260 17.83 11.68 -4.19
CA ILE A 260 17.84 12.68 -3.11
C ILE A 260 19.26 13.14 -2.80
N GLU A 261 20.26 12.29 -3.02
CA GLU A 261 21.69 12.63 -2.81
C GLU A 261 22.26 13.59 -3.87
N ASN A 262 21.58 13.77 -5.00
CA ASN A 262 22.07 14.57 -6.13
C ASN A 262 21.39 15.95 -6.24
N THR A 263 20.74 16.44 -5.20
CA THR A 263 20.05 17.75 -5.20
C THR A 263 20.63 18.68 -4.10
N GLU A 264 21.96 18.81 -4.04
CA GLU A 264 22.65 19.93 -3.41
C GLU A 264 23.31 20.81 -4.48
#